data_dc0bd0e61533b89e486bf32fb5f23c5a
#
_entry.id   dc0bd0e61533b89e486bf32fb5f23c5a
#
_cell.length_a   1.000
_cell.length_b   1.000
_cell.length_c   1.000
_cell.angle_alpha   90.00
_cell.angle_beta   90.00
_cell.angle_gamma   90.00
#
_symmetry.space_group_name_H-M   'P 1'
#
loop_
_entity.id
_entity.type
_entity.pdbx_description
1 polymer ?
#
loop_
_entity_poly.entity_id
_entity_poly.type
_entity_poly.pdbx_seq_one_letter_code
_entity_poly.pdbx_strand_id
1 'polypeptide(L)'
;MTSKPKSVTYNPFGYLGGMLLASLLASSAYALPEPGEEMLEAYRRMMCSLEDGKPTTFWWLGRAYSRVPGEKDRLLFNVEGMNIRQCKTVTDPEKGTGFKLVTKEILLYLDPKTGEVLDTWENPWTGETVEVLHVANDPVNQPASFPVGRGGQPFALPITVVGDQWWMTSSVPLYYSNPLGGEYQDYIGGKYHATELFNFMGDIDSLESGSGDSSNYRVGWERISDWLPWMKNGNRAGIIYFHTAGRKLESYDQMSDLMKQQIRDNYPGYDTPPPLDDERPNETSWTFFKKKVAGNKGGGH
;
A
#
# COMPACT_ATOMS: atom_id res chain seq x y z
N MET A 1 -12.42 6.96 -79.16
CA MET A 1 -11.00 7.36 -79.39
C MET A 1 -10.19 6.76 -78.27
N THR A 2 -9.48 5.72 -78.58
CA THR A 2 -8.70 4.90 -77.66
C THR A 2 -7.24 5.38 -77.65
N SER A 3 -6.68 5.71 -76.52
CA SER A 3 -5.24 5.92 -76.43
C SER A 3 -4.59 4.83 -75.55
N LYS A 4 -3.65 4.12 -76.16
CA LYS A 4 -2.84 3.04 -75.54
C LYS A 4 -1.78 3.65 -74.61
N PRO A 5 -1.41 2.96 -73.50
CA PRO A 5 -0.29 3.37 -72.69
C PRO A 5 1.06 2.95 -73.23
N LYS A 6 2.06 3.80 -73.06
CA LYS A 6 3.45 3.58 -73.54
C LYS A 6 4.15 2.64 -72.51
N SER A 7 4.86 1.67 -73.13
CA SER A 7 5.76 0.75 -72.42
C SER A 7 7.03 1.48 -71.97
N VAL A 8 7.41 1.28 -70.69
CA VAL A 8 8.71 1.67 -70.12
C VAL A 8 9.57 0.41 -70.04
N THR A 9 10.67 0.41 -70.75
CA THR A 9 11.70 -0.63 -70.72
C THR A 9 12.57 -0.51 -69.51
N TYR A 10 12.67 -1.57 -68.74
CA TYR A 10 13.59 -1.71 -67.57
C TYR A 10 14.94 -2.22 -68.10
N ASN A 11 16.00 -1.58 -67.63
CA ASN A 11 17.38 -1.97 -67.93
C ASN A 11 17.93 -2.69 -66.66
N PRO A 12 18.43 -3.95 -66.79
CA PRO A 12 19.01 -4.64 -65.65
C PRO A 12 20.53 -4.52 -65.71
N PHE A 13 21.19 -3.93 -64.75
CA PHE A 13 22.55 -4.30 -64.32
C PHE A 13 23.02 -3.35 -63.19
N GLY A 14 23.26 -3.91 -62.05
CA GLY A 14 23.88 -3.23 -60.91
C GLY A 14 23.83 -4.05 -59.64
N TYR A 15 24.61 -5.13 -59.59
CA TYR A 15 24.90 -5.82 -58.34
C TYR A 15 25.79 -4.92 -57.49
N LEU A 16 25.26 -4.44 -56.37
CA LEU A 16 26.06 -3.96 -55.21
C LEU A 16 25.55 -4.71 -54.01
N GLY A 17 26.42 -5.60 -53.51
CA GLY A 17 26.20 -6.38 -52.30
C GLY A 17 26.08 -5.47 -51.10
N GLY A 18 24.87 -5.29 -50.62
CA GLY A 18 24.62 -4.73 -49.28
C GLY A 18 24.57 -5.87 -48.27
N MET A 19 25.61 -6.02 -47.44
CA MET A 19 25.55 -6.83 -46.26
C MET A 19 24.45 -6.24 -45.34
N LEU A 20 23.30 -6.91 -45.30
CA LEU A 20 22.33 -6.71 -44.22
C LEU A 20 22.97 -7.20 -42.91
N LEU A 21 23.55 -6.30 -42.12
CA LEU A 21 23.72 -6.53 -40.71
C LEU A 21 22.32 -6.64 -40.11
N ALA A 22 21.81 -7.84 -39.97
CA ALA A 22 20.73 -8.14 -39.06
C ALA A 22 21.26 -7.89 -37.65
N SER A 23 21.06 -6.68 -37.15
CA SER A 23 21.17 -6.41 -35.71
C SER A 23 20.07 -7.26 -35.04
N LEU A 24 20.46 -8.41 -34.53
CA LEU A 24 19.70 -9.15 -33.54
C LEU A 24 19.58 -8.22 -32.34
N LEU A 25 18.50 -7.47 -32.28
CA LEU A 25 18.03 -6.89 -31.02
C LEU A 25 17.67 -8.12 -30.16
N ALA A 26 18.64 -8.58 -29.38
CA ALA A 26 18.36 -9.45 -28.25
C ALA A 26 17.44 -8.64 -27.33
N SER A 27 16.14 -8.88 -27.45
CA SER A 27 15.20 -8.50 -26.40
C SER A 27 15.67 -9.27 -25.19
N SER A 28 16.29 -8.58 -24.25
CA SER A 28 16.53 -9.14 -22.91
C SER A 28 15.14 -9.53 -22.40
N ALA A 29 14.82 -10.80 -22.47
CA ALA A 29 13.64 -11.32 -21.79
C ALA A 29 13.99 -11.24 -20.30
N TYR A 30 13.52 -10.21 -19.62
CA TYR A 30 13.61 -10.13 -18.17
C TYR A 30 12.92 -11.36 -17.59
N ALA A 31 13.69 -12.16 -16.86
CA ALA A 31 13.15 -13.31 -16.16
C ALA A 31 12.62 -12.86 -14.79
N LEU A 32 11.39 -13.22 -14.48
CA LEU A 32 10.89 -13.07 -13.11
C LEU A 32 11.71 -13.98 -12.19
N PRO A 33 11.89 -13.59 -10.90
CA PRO A 33 12.45 -14.47 -9.89
C PRO A 33 11.71 -15.83 -9.87
N GLU A 34 12.45 -16.91 -9.74
CA GLU A 34 11.86 -18.24 -9.63
C GLU A 34 11.05 -18.37 -8.32
N PRO A 35 9.90 -19.06 -8.37
CA PRO A 35 9.11 -19.31 -7.17
C PRO A 35 9.92 -20.03 -6.09
N GLY A 36 9.76 -19.61 -4.85
CA GLY A 36 10.52 -20.11 -3.70
C GLY A 36 11.46 -19.06 -3.13
N GLU A 37 12.74 -19.36 -3.03
CA GLU A 37 13.74 -18.50 -2.37
C GLU A 37 13.95 -17.16 -3.09
N GLU A 38 14.08 -17.16 -4.41
CA GLU A 38 14.31 -15.93 -5.18
C GLU A 38 13.12 -15.00 -5.13
N MET A 39 11.90 -15.55 -5.30
CA MET A 39 10.68 -14.77 -5.20
C MET A 39 10.47 -14.23 -3.78
N LEU A 40 10.81 -15.00 -2.75
CA LEU A 40 10.74 -14.56 -1.36
C LEU A 40 11.74 -13.43 -1.06
N GLU A 41 12.97 -13.51 -1.62
CA GLU A 41 13.96 -12.44 -1.50
C GLU A 41 13.47 -11.15 -2.18
N ALA A 42 12.93 -11.24 -3.39
CA ALA A 42 12.32 -10.11 -4.09
C ALA A 42 11.17 -9.50 -3.27
N TYR A 43 10.32 -10.34 -2.67
CA TYR A 43 9.27 -9.89 -1.76
C TYR A 43 9.83 -9.18 -0.53
N ARG A 44 10.88 -9.73 0.08
CA ARG A 44 11.54 -9.08 1.21
C ARG A 44 12.09 -7.71 0.83
N ARG A 45 12.78 -7.58 -0.31
CA ARG A 45 13.25 -6.27 -0.83
C ARG A 45 12.13 -5.29 -1.06
N MET A 46 11.00 -5.76 -1.57
CA MET A 46 9.81 -4.93 -1.73
C MET A 46 9.31 -4.42 -0.39
N MET A 47 9.21 -5.28 0.60
CA MET A 47 8.57 -4.98 1.88
C MET A 47 9.47 -4.28 2.90
N CYS A 48 10.77 -4.56 2.91
CA CYS A 48 11.74 -4.04 3.90
C CYS A 48 13.16 -4.04 3.33
N SER A 49 14.18 -3.99 4.20
CA SER A 49 15.58 -4.22 3.85
C SER A 49 15.94 -5.72 3.88
N LEU A 50 16.95 -6.11 3.11
CA LEU A 50 17.59 -7.42 3.21
C LEU A 50 18.43 -7.55 4.48
N GLU A 51 18.85 -6.43 5.08
CA GLU A 51 19.56 -6.37 6.34
C GLU A 51 18.58 -6.42 7.52
N ASP A 52 18.81 -7.38 8.43
CA ASP A 52 17.98 -7.52 9.63
C ASP A 52 18.04 -6.25 10.49
N GLY A 53 16.88 -5.77 10.91
CA GLY A 53 16.76 -4.62 11.79
C GLY A 53 16.95 -3.25 11.13
N LYS A 54 17.24 -3.20 9.83
CA LYS A 54 17.36 -1.92 9.12
C LYS A 54 15.99 -1.34 8.86
N PRO A 55 15.71 -0.12 9.37
CA PRO A 55 14.42 0.55 9.16
C PRO A 55 14.15 0.80 7.68
N THR A 56 12.88 0.63 7.30
CA THR A 56 12.35 0.97 5.99
C THR A 56 11.07 1.76 6.17
N THR A 57 10.91 2.84 5.43
CA THR A 57 9.74 3.70 5.50
C THR A 57 9.02 3.71 4.16
N PHE A 58 7.70 3.54 4.21
CA PHE A 58 6.78 3.88 3.13
C PHE A 58 6.04 5.15 3.49
N TRP A 59 5.79 5.97 2.48
CA TRP A 59 5.03 7.20 2.63
C TRP A 59 4.11 7.37 1.43
N TRP A 60 2.88 7.83 1.70
CA TRP A 60 1.87 8.03 0.67
C TRP A 60 0.99 9.23 0.95
N LEU A 61 0.42 9.77 -0.13
CA LEU A 61 -0.57 10.84 -0.14
C LEU A 61 -1.81 10.38 -0.90
N GLY A 62 -2.95 10.94 -0.57
CA GLY A 62 -4.17 10.64 -1.29
C GLY A 62 -5.40 11.39 -0.81
N ARG A 63 -6.55 10.82 -1.11
CA ARG A 63 -7.85 11.43 -0.85
C ARG A 63 -8.85 10.39 -0.38
N ALA A 64 -9.77 10.83 0.47
CA ALA A 64 -10.90 10.05 0.93
C ALA A 64 -12.21 10.68 0.44
N TYR A 65 -13.10 9.85 -0.09
CA TYR A 65 -14.37 10.27 -0.66
C TYR A 65 -15.52 9.50 -0.02
N SER A 66 -16.68 10.13 0.04
CA SER A 66 -17.95 9.44 0.30
C SER A 66 -18.58 8.97 -0.99
N ARG A 67 -19.26 7.83 -0.93
CA ARG A 67 -20.23 7.39 -1.94
C ARG A 67 -21.55 7.07 -1.26
N VAL A 68 -22.55 7.89 -1.52
CA VAL A 68 -23.88 7.79 -0.93
C VAL A 68 -24.91 7.61 -2.05
N PRO A 69 -25.86 6.67 -1.94
CA PRO A 69 -26.90 6.49 -2.95
C PRO A 69 -27.63 7.80 -3.25
N GLY A 70 -27.69 8.18 -4.53
CA GLY A 70 -28.37 9.40 -4.98
C GLY A 70 -27.57 10.70 -4.85
N GLU A 71 -26.36 10.66 -4.29
CA GLU A 71 -25.45 11.82 -4.21
C GLU A 71 -24.27 11.65 -5.18
N LYS A 72 -23.63 12.77 -5.54
CA LYS A 72 -22.31 12.75 -6.17
C LYS A 72 -21.26 12.43 -5.10
N ASP A 73 -20.21 11.71 -5.50
CA ASP A 73 -19.06 11.47 -4.64
C ASP A 73 -18.51 12.81 -4.12
N ARG A 74 -18.30 12.87 -2.81
CA ARG A 74 -17.82 14.07 -2.12
C ARG A 74 -16.42 13.82 -1.61
N LEU A 75 -15.48 14.70 -1.95
CA LEU A 75 -14.17 14.73 -1.31
C LEU A 75 -14.35 15.13 0.17
N LEU A 76 -13.97 14.25 1.07
CA LEU A 76 -14.07 14.47 2.51
C LEU A 76 -12.76 14.93 3.10
N PHE A 77 -11.65 14.28 2.74
CA PHE A 77 -10.33 14.51 3.29
C PHE A 77 -9.25 14.38 2.22
N ASN A 78 -8.20 15.18 2.31
CA ASN A 78 -6.90 14.73 1.88
C ASN A 78 -6.34 13.80 2.97
N VAL A 79 -5.46 12.89 2.60
CA VAL A 79 -4.82 11.98 3.57
C VAL A 79 -3.33 11.92 3.32
N GLU A 80 -2.58 11.82 4.40
CA GLU A 80 -1.16 11.54 4.38
C GLU A 80 -0.87 10.38 5.32
N GLY A 81 -0.16 9.38 4.83
CA GLY A 81 0.15 8.20 5.61
C GLY A 81 1.61 7.80 5.53
N MET A 82 2.05 7.09 6.55
CA MET A 82 3.36 6.47 6.60
C MET A 82 3.28 5.11 7.29
N ASN A 83 4.24 4.27 6.95
CA ASN A 83 4.46 3.01 7.64
C ASN A 83 5.97 2.81 7.80
N ILE A 84 6.42 2.59 9.03
CA ILE A 84 7.81 2.28 9.33
C ILE A 84 7.92 0.83 9.79
N ARG A 85 8.87 0.11 9.23
CA ARG A 85 9.02 -1.33 9.38
C ARG A 85 10.45 -1.77 9.40
N GLN A 86 10.65 -3.00 9.86
CA GLN A 86 11.91 -3.72 9.75
C GLN A 86 11.65 -5.22 9.64
N CYS A 87 12.60 -5.94 9.08
CA CYS A 87 12.52 -7.39 8.92
C CYS A 87 13.59 -8.11 9.75
N LYS A 88 13.27 -9.34 10.12
CA LYS A 88 14.18 -10.28 10.77
C LYS A 88 14.16 -11.60 10.04
N THR A 89 15.33 -12.14 9.77
CA THR A 89 15.49 -13.52 9.26
C THR A 89 15.01 -14.52 10.31
N VAL A 90 14.21 -15.47 9.87
CA VAL A 90 13.68 -16.56 10.70
C VAL A 90 13.85 -17.89 9.97
N THR A 91 14.04 -18.99 10.70
CA THR A 91 14.19 -20.31 10.12
C THR A 91 13.16 -21.26 10.71
N ASP A 92 12.52 -21.99 9.83
CA ASP A 92 11.57 -23.07 10.14
C ASP A 92 12.12 -24.37 9.56
N PRO A 93 12.17 -25.49 10.32
CA PRO A 93 12.75 -26.74 9.87
C PRO A 93 12.11 -27.35 8.62
N GLU A 94 10.82 -27.07 8.40
CA GLU A 94 10.03 -27.63 7.29
C GLU A 94 9.89 -26.65 6.12
N LYS A 95 9.94 -25.33 6.39
CA LYS A 95 9.65 -24.29 5.41
C LYS A 95 10.88 -23.54 4.92
N GLY A 96 12.04 -23.78 5.53
CA GLY A 96 13.31 -23.16 5.19
C GLY A 96 13.54 -21.82 5.90
N THR A 97 14.45 -21.01 5.34
CA THR A 97 14.78 -19.68 5.86
C THR A 97 13.90 -18.63 5.22
N GLY A 98 13.21 -17.85 6.05
CA GLY A 98 12.29 -16.81 5.65
C GLY A 98 12.50 -15.52 6.43
N PHE A 99 11.49 -14.67 6.48
CA PHE A 99 11.54 -13.43 7.27
C PHE A 99 10.22 -13.12 7.96
N LYS A 100 10.30 -12.45 9.10
CA LYS A 100 9.17 -11.83 9.81
C LYS A 100 9.27 -10.32 9.66
N LEU A 101 8.14 -9.65 9.45
CA LEU A 101 8.04 -8.21 9.33
C LEU A 101 7.30 -7.63 10.55
N VAL A 102 7.92 -6.66 11.22
CA VAL A 102 7.31 -5.85 12.26
C VAL A 102 7.15 -4.42 11.79
N THR A 103 6.00 -3.80 12.09
CA THR A 103 5.64 -2.52 11.49
C THR A 103 4.62 -1.77 12.34
N LYS A 104 4.59 -0.44 12.18
CA LYS A 104 3.56 0.48 12.68
C LYS A 104 3.28 1.58 11.67
N GLU A 105 2.14 2.22 11.82
CA GLU A 105 1.64 3.13 10.80
C GLU A 105 0.89 4.33 11.36
N ILE A 106 0.91 5.43 10.61
CA ILE A 106 0.08 6.61 10.83
C ILE A 106 -0.68 6.92 9.55
N LEU A 107 -1.95 7.34 9.68
CA LEU A 107 -2.71 8.00 8.63
C LEU A 107 -3.38 9.25 9.20
N LEU A 108 -3.04 10.40 8.64
CA LEU A 108 -3.60 11.70 8.99
C LEU A 108 -4.74 12.07 8.03
N TYR A 109 -5.80 12.65 8.57
CA TYR A 109 -6.88 13.29 7.81
C TYR A 109 -6.64 14.79 7.78
N LEU A 110 -6.65 15.37 6.57
CA LEU A 110 -6.34 16.78 6.34
C LEU A 110 -7.52 17.47 5.68
N ASP A 111 -7.70 18.74 5.98
CA ASP A 111 -8.68 19.57 5.30
C ASP A 111 -8.36 19.63 3.79
N PRO A 112 -9.34 19.32 2.91
CA PRO A 112 -9.07 19.26 1.48
C PRO A 112 -8.81 20.62 0.82
N LYS A 113 -9.08 21.74 1.51
CA LYS A 113 -8.86 23.10 1.00
C LYS A 113 -7.58 23.73 1.52
N THR A 114 -7.30 23.57 2.83
CA THR A 114 -6.13 24.18 3.47
C THR A 114 -4.94 23.25 3.54
N GLY A 115 -5.16 21.92 3.56
CA GLY A 115 -4.12 20.91 3.78
C GLY A 115 -3.71 20.77 5.26
N GLU A 116 -4.38 21.45 6.16
CA GLU A 116 -4.11 21.37 7.61
C GLU A 116 -4.63 20.07 8.19
N VAL A 117 -3.95 19.54 9.21
CA VAL A 117 -4.39 18.36 9.95
C VAL A 117 -5.66 18.70 10.71
N LEU A 118 -6.68 17.84 10.61
CA LEU A 118 -7.99 18.08 11.20
C LEU A 118 -8.04 17.56 12.65
N ASP A 119 -8.31 18.41 13.61
CA ASP A 119 -8.68 18.02 14.98
C ASP A 119 -10.18 17.67 15.05
N THR A 120 -11.00 18.40 14.30
CA THR A 120 -12.45 18.23 14.25
C THR A 120 -12.96 18.27 12.82
N TRP A 121 -14.13 17.69 12.60
CA TRP A 121 -14.78 17.67 11.30
C TRP A 121 -16.30 17.90 11.46
N GLU A 122 -16.86 18.80 10.64
CA GLU A 122 -18.30 19.00 10.55
C GLU A 122 -18.90 17.94 9.63
N ASN A 123 -19.71 17.04 10.21
CA ASN A 123 -20.38 16.00 9.46
C ASN A 123 -21.42 16.61 8.51
N PRO A 124 -21.24 16.52 7.18
CA PRO A 124 -22.10 17.22 6.22
C PRO A 124 -23.50 16.64 6.11
N TRP A 125 -23.78 15.53 6.78
CA TRP A 125 -25.10 14.90 6.76
C TRP A 125 -25.88 15.09 8.07
N THR A 126 -25.19 15.27 9.18
CA THR A 126 -25.83 15.46 10.49
C THR A 126 -25.67 16.89 11.02
N GLY A 127 -24.69 17.64 10.51
CA GLY A 127 -24.31 18.96 11.04
C GLY A 127 -23.57 18.88 12.38
N GLU A 128 -23.29 17.68 12.90
CA GLU A 128 -22.54 17.50 14.13
C GLU A 128 -21.04 17.72 13.88
N THR A 129 -20.38 18.49 14.75
CA THR A 129 -18.93 18.58 14.80
C THR A 129 -18.39 17.41 15.62
N VAL A 130 -17.55 16.58 15.02
CA VAL A 130 -16.96 15.40 15.64
C VAL A 130 -15.45 15.53 15.75
N GLU A 131 -14.85 14.90 16.77
CA GLU A 131 -13.40 14.77 16.88
C GLU A 131 -12.90 13.82 15.79
N VAL A 132 -11.82 14.21 15.09
CA VAL A 132 -11.16 13.36 14.08
C VAL A 132 -10.17 12.46 14.78
N LEU A 133 -10.32 11.15 14.58
CA LEU A 133 -9.37 10.18 15.07
C LEU A 133 -8.46 9.70 13.95
N HIS A 134 -7.23 10.19 13.94
CA HIS A 134 -6.19 9.72 13.05
C HIS A 134 -5.82 8.27 13.36
N VAL A 135 -5.37 7.53 12.34
CA VAL A 135 -4.84 6.18 12.55
C VAL A 135 -3.43 6.29 13.12
N ALA A 136 -3.17 5.58 14.20
CA ALA A 136 -1.83 5.44 14.80
C ALA A 136 -1.74 4.03 15.40
N ASN A 137 -1.56 3.04 14.52
CA ASN A 137 -1.54 1.62 14.90
C ASN A 137 -0.11 1.15 15.21
N ASP A 138 0.09 0.58 16.41
CA ASP A 138 1.37 0.02 16.87
C ASP A 138 1.12 -1.22 17.77
N PRO A 139 1.40 -2.47 17.27
CA PRO A 139 1.96 -2.80 15.96
C PRO A 139 0.91 -3.19 14.91
N VAL A 140 1.38 -3.36 13.65
CA VAL A 140 0.67 -4.02 12.54
C VAL A 140 1.55 -5.09 11.90
N ASN A 141 2.06 -6.00 12.71
CA ASN A 141 3.01 -7.03 12.32
C ASN A 141 2.41 -8.03 11.34
N GLN A 142 3.25 -8.56 10.46
CA GLN A 142 2.85 -9.62 9.52
C GLN A 142 3.40 -10.98 9.96
N PRO A 143 2.67 -12.07 9.68
CA PRO A 143 3.19 -13.42 9.86
C PRO A 143 4.48 -13.63 9.07
N ALA A 144 5.34 -14.54 9.55
CA ALA A 144 6.55 -14.88 8.82
C ALA A 144 6.23 -15.48 7.44
N SER A 145 7.01 -15.07 6.44
CA SER A 145 6.98 -15.59 5.08
C SER A 145 8.16 -16.52 4.87
N PHE A 146 7.94 -17.64 4.18
CA PHE A 146 8.92 -18.69 3.94
C PHE A 146 8.96 -19.07 2.47
N PRO A 147 10.06 -19.65 1.95
CA PRO A 147 10.14 -20.10 0.56
C PRO A 147 9.17 -21.23 0.23
N VAL A 148 8.72 -21.98 1.26
CA VAL A 148 7.69 -23.00 1.14
C VAL A 148 6.43 -22.49 1.86
N GLY A 149 5.37 -22.29 1.08
CA GLY A 149 4.09 -21.81 1.57
C GLY A 149 3.19 -22.93 2.12
N ARG A 150 1.96 -22.55 2.44
CA ARG A 150 0.95 -23.52 2.92
C ARG A 150 0.72 -24.62 1.87
N GLY A 151 0.76 -25.87 2.30
CA GLY A 151 0.55 -27.03 1.42
C GLY A 151 1.79 -27.44 0.62
N GLY A 152 2.99 -26.96 0.99
CA GLY A 152 4.25 -27.38 0.37
C GLY A 152 4.51 -26.74 -1.00
N GLN A 153 3.70 -25.76 -1.41
CA GLN A 153 3.94 -25.04 -2.67
C GLN A 153 5.04 -23.99 -2.50
N PRO A 154 5.88 -23.76 -3.53
CA PRO A 154 6.86 -22.71 -3.49
C PRO A 154 6.19 -21.35 -3.35
N PHE A 155 6.83 -20.42 -2.63
CA PHE A 155 6.36 -19.06 -2.48
C PHE A 155 6.32 -18.36 -3.85
N ALA A 156 5.17 -17.79 -4.20
CA ALA A 156 4.99 -17.08 -5.46
C ALA A 156 4.14 -15.82 -5.26
N LEU A 157 4.43 -14.78 -6.03
CA LEU A 157 3.68 -13.53 -6.06
C LEU A 157 2.91 -13.42 -7.40
N PRO A 158 1.72 -12.85 -7.38
CA PRO A 158 0.91 -12.64 -8.60
C PRO A 158 1.43 -11.42 -9.40
N ILE A 159 2.69 -11.48 -9.83
CA ILE A 159 3.33 -10.39 -10.58
C ILE A 159 2.87 -10.41 -12.02
N THR A 160 2.51 -9.23 -12.53
CA THR A 160 2.25 -8.97 -13.96
C THR A 160 3.36 -8.09 -14.50
N VAL A 161 3.90 -8.42 -15.67
CA VAL A 161 4.95 -7.66 -16.37
C VAL A 161 4.42 -7.11 -17.69
N VAL A 162 4.69 -5.84 -17.96
CA VAL A 162 4.45 -5.21 -19.26
C VAL A 162 5.64 -4.30 -19.60
N GLY A 163 6.39 -4.68 -20.62
CA GLY A 163 7.63 -3.99 -21.00
C GLY A 163 8.68 -4.13 -19.89
N ASP A 164 9.17 -3.02 -19.42
CA ASP A 164 10.16 -2.90 -18.35
C ASP A 164 9.54 -2.65 -16.96
N GLN A 165 8.21 -2.70 -16.85
CA GLN A 165 7.48 -2.47 -15.62
C GLN A 165 6.79 -3.73 -15.11
N TRP A 166 6.71 -3.84 -13.79
CA TRP A 166 5.91 -4.86 -13.14
C TRP A 166 4.94 -4.25 -12.15
N TRP A 167 3.87 -4.96 -11.88
CA TRP A 167 2.97 -4.67 -10.76
C TRP A 167 2.36 -5.94 -10.19
N MET A 168 1.93 -5.84 -8.96
CA MET A 168 1.09 -6.84 -8.31
C MET A 168 0.07 -6.17 -7.41
N THR A 169 -1.09 -6.80 -7.25
CA THR A 169 -2.11 -6.39 -6.30
C THR A 169 -2.25 -7.43 -5.21
N SER A 170 -2.21 -6.96 -3.95
CA SER A 170 -2.57 -7.76 -2.78
C SER A 170 -3.84 -7.19 -2.17
N SER A 171 -4.80 -8.04 -1.82
CA SER A 171 -6.06 -7.63 -1.19
C SER A 171 -6.15 -8.16 0.22
N VAL A 172 -6.59 -7.30 1.14
CA VAL A 172 -6.87 -7.66 2.53
C VAL A 172 -8.35 -7.40 2.81
N PRO A 173 -9.21 -8.42 2.72
CA PRO A 173 -10.60 -8.30 3.11
C PRO A 173 -10.72 -8.28 4.63
N LEU A 174 -11.36 -7.25 5.16
CA LEU A 174 -11.63 -7.06 6.57
C LEU A 174 -13.14 -7.14 6.80
N TYR A 175 -13.55 -8.13 7.57
CA TYR A 175 -14.95 -8.31 7.94
C TYR A 175 -15.07 -8.50 9.44
N TYR A 176 -15.81 -7.61 10.09
CA TYR A 176 -16.08 -7.70 11.52
C TYR A 176 -17.58 -7.79 11.75
N SER A 177 -18.06 -8.94 12.24
CA SER A 177 -19.42 -9.07 12.72
C SER A 177 -19.54 -8.37 14.07
N ASN A 178 -19.95 -7.12 14.08
CA ASN A 178 -20.14 -6.36 15.31
C ASN A 178 -18.86 -6.16 16.15
N PRO A 179 -17.77 -5.59 15.60
CA PRO A 179 -16.52 -5.39 16.35
C PRO A 179 -16.68 -4.44 17.54
N LEU A 180 -17.73 -3.59 17.54
CA LEU A 180 -18.04 -2.59 18.53
C LEU A 180 -19.43 -2.81 19.15
N GLY A 181 -19.76 -4.06 19.49
CA GLY A 181 -21.06 -4.42 20.07
C GLY A 181 -21.51 -3.55 21.24
N GLY A 182 -22.79 -3.53 21.53
CA GLY A 182 -23.35 -2.79 22.65
C GLY A 182 -23.32 -1.28 22.46
N GLU A 183 -22.62 -0.57 23.33
CA GLU A 183 -22.56 0.90 23.38
C GLU A 183 -21.98 1.59 22.13
N TYR A 184 -21.33 0.85 21.24
CA TYR A 184 -20.73 1.40 20.02
C TYR A 184 -21.65 1.34 18.79
N GLN A 185 -22.86 0.81 18.92
CA GLN A 185 -23.79 0.66 17.81
C GLN A 185 -24.18 1.98 17.15
N ASP A 186 -24.25 3.06 17.90
CA ASP A 186 -24.55 4.39 17.41
C ASP A 186 -23.48 4.94 16.47
N TYR A 187 -22.26 4.39 16.54
CA TYR A 187 -21.13 4.83 15.70
C TYR A 187 -21.11 4.14 14.34
N ILE A 188 -21.41 2.84 14.26
CA ILE A 188 -21.23 2.05 13.02
C ILE A 188 -22.39 1.12 12.69
N GLY A 189 -23.37 0.94 13.56
CA GLY A 189 -24.37 -0.10 13.42
C GLY A 189 -23.84 -1.50 13.74
N GLY A 190 -24.42 -2.54 13.11
CA GLY A 190 -24.19 -3.94 13.47
C GLY A 190 -23.00 -4.63 12.81
N LYS A 191 -22.44 -4.04 11.75
CA LYS A 191 -21.40 -4.66 10.93
C LYS A 191 -20.42 -3.63 10.44
N TYR A 192 -19.18 -4.06 10.23
CA TYR A 192 -18.16 -3.28 9.58
C TYR A 192 -17.45 -4.10 8.51
N HIS A 193 -17.37 -3.55 7.32
CA HIS A 193 -16.67 -4.12 6.20
C HIS A 193 -15.61 -3.14 5.69
N ALA A 194 -14.44 -3.68 5.39
CA ALA A 194 -13.43 -2.97 4.64
C ALA A 194 -12.72 -3.94 3.71
N THR A 195 -12.28 -3.43 2.58
CA THR A 195 -11.33 -4.10 1.70
C THR A 195 -10.19 -3.13 1.46
N GLU A 196 -8.97 -3.59 1.68
CA GLU A 196 -7.77 -2.85 1.35
C GLU A 196 -7.09 -3.51 0.15
N LEU A 197 -6.66 -2.70 -0.80
CA LEU A 197 -5.93 -3.11 -1.98
C LEU A 197 -4.57 -2.41 -1.97
N PHE A 198 -3.51 -3.20 -2.02
CA PHE A 198 -2.14 -2.71 -2.11
C PHE A 198 -1.63 -3.03 -3.51
N ASN A 199 -1.37 -2.01 -4.30
CA ASN A 199 -0.81 -2.12 -5.64
C ASN A 199 0.66 -1.75 -5.59
N PHE A 200 1.53 -2.76 -5.57
CA PHE A 200 2.97 -2.55 -5.67
C PHE A 200 3.38 -2.52 -7.13
N MET A 201 4.30 -1.64 -7.48
CA MET A 201 4.83 -1.51 -8.84
C MET A 201 6.26 -0.99 -8.84
N GLY A 202 7.00 -1.32 -9.87
CA GLY A 202 8.39 -0.90 -10.04
C GLY A 202 8.93 -1.27 -11.41
N ASP A 203 10.20 -0.95 -11.61
CA ASP A 203 10.96 -1.38 -12.78
C ASP A 203 11.37 -2.84 -12.60
N ILE A 204 11.41 -3.60 -13.69
CA ILE A 204 11.66 -5.06 -13.64
C ILE A 204 13.00 -5.39 -12.97
N ASP A 205 14.02 -4.55 -13.16
CA ASP A 205 15.35 -4.70 -12.56
C ASP A 205 15.30 -4.75 -11.03
N SER A 206 14.28 -4.14 -10.42
CA SER A 206 14.10 -4.16 -8.96
C SER A 206 13.74 -5.54 -8.40
N LEU A 207 13.29 -6.45 -9.25
CA LEU A 207 12.97 -7.84 -8.88
C LEU A 207 14.18 -8.77 -9.00
N GLU A 208 15.21 -8.38 -9.74
CA GLU A 208 16.38 -9.23 -9.99
C GLU A 208 17.17 -9.51 -8.70
N SER A 209 17.67 -10.73 -8.58
CA SER A 209 18.54 -11.12 -7.50
C SER A 209 19.82 -10.26 -7.48
N GLY A 210 20.16 -9.72 -6.31
CA GLY A 210 21.34 -8.85 -6.16
C GLY A 210 21.11 -7.37 -6.49
N SER A 211 19.90 -6.94 -6.86
CA SER A 211 19.59 -5.52 -7.10
C SER A 211 19.71 -4.61 -5.84
N GLY A 212 19.99 -5.19 -4.67
CA GLY A 212 20.12 -4.45 -3.41
C GLY A 212 18.79 -3.96 -2.82
N ASP A 213 18.86 -3.09 -1.82
CA ASP A 213 17.71 -2.42 -1.24
C ASP A 213 17.24 -1.29 -2.18
N SER A 214 16.34 -1.61 -3.12
CA SER A 214 15.82 -0.61 -4.05
C SER A 214 14.76 0.27 -3.38
N SER A 215 14.89 1.59 -3.52
CA SER A 215 13.87 2.58 -3.17
C SER A 215 12.85 2.82 -4.30
N ASN A 216 12.98 2.14 -5.45
CA ASN A 216 12.14 2.37 -6.63
C ASN A 216 10.76 1.70 -6.54
N TYR A 217 10.41 1.13 -5.40
CA TYR A 217 9.08 0.55 -5.21
C TYR A 217 8.05 1.63 -4.95
N ARG A 218 7.03 1.67 -5.81
CA ARG A 218 5.83 2.51 -5.66
C ARG A 218 4.71 1.67 -5.10
N VAL A 219 3.81 2.31 -4.36
CA VAL A 219 2.64 1.67 -3.79
C VAL A 219 1.42 2.54 -3.97
N GLY A 220 0.33 1.96 -4.45
CA GLY A 220 -1.03 2.50 -4.29
C GLY A 220 -1.70 1.76 -3.14
N TRP A 221 -2.40 2.46 -2.29
CA TRP A 221 -3.27 1.88 -1.29
C TRP A 221 -4.67 2.44 -1.48
N GLU A 222 -5.60 1.56 -1.73
CA GLU A 222 -7.01 1.86 -1.79
C GLU A 222 -7.72 1.14 -0.64
N ARG A 223 -8.68 1.83 -0.04
CA ARG A 223 -9.56 1.24 0.95
C ARG A 223 -11.00 1.57 0.62
N ILE A 224 -11.86 0.59 0.63
CA ILE A 224 -13.31 0.72 0.52
C ILE A 224 -13.90 0.18 1.80
N SER A 225 -14.62 0.99 2.55
CA SER A 225 -15.16 0.56 3.84
C SER A 225 -16.50 1.21 4.17
N ASP A 226 -17.20 0.62 5.14
CA ASP A 226 -18.24 1.33 5.87
C ASP A 226 -17.67 2.62 6.50
N TRP A 227 -18.56 3.49 6.99
CA TRP A 227 -18.16 4.76 7.60
C TRP A 227 -17.18 4.53 8.76
N LEU A 228 -16.20 5.44 8.89
CA LEU A 228 -15.30 5.41 10.04
C LEU A 228 -16.10 5.69 11.32
N PRO A 229 -15.79 4.99 12.43
CA PRO A 229 -16.61 5.07 13.64
C PRO A 229 -16.71 6.49 14.21
N TRP A 230 -15.62 7.23 14.20
CA TRP A 230 -15.58 8.59 14.72
C TRP A 230 -16.44 9.59 13.91
N MET A 231 -16.82 9.24 12.67
CA MET A 231 -17.71 10.07 11.85
C MET A 231 -19.16 10.08 12.37
N LYS A 232 -19.54 9.14 13.23
CA LYS A 232 -20.87 9.01 13.83
C LYS A 232 -22.01 8.97 12.80
N ASN A 233 -21.78 8.30 11.68
CA ASN A 233 -22.81 8.14 10.64
C ASN A 233 -23.84 7.02 10.93
N GLY A 234 -23.60 6.20 11.96
CA GLY A 234 -24.47 5.10 12.37
C GLY A 234 -24.80 4.17 11.21
N ASN A 235 -26.11 3.95 10.97
CA ASN A 235 -26.62 3.11 9.90
C ASN A 235 -26.88 3.86 8.58
N ARG A 236 -26.34 5.07 8.41
CA ARG A 236 -26.49 5.82 7.16
C ARG A 236 -25.99 5.01 5.98
N ALA A 237 -26.81 4.89 4.93
CA ALA A 237 -26.40 4.25 3.70
C ALA A 237 -25.23 5.01 3.05
N GLY A 238 -24.28 4.28 2.52
CA GLY A 238 -23.06 4.80 1.88
C GLY A 238 -21.78 4.18 2.43
N ILE A 239 -20.70 4.56 1.82
CA ILE A 239 -19.34 4.09 2.14
C ILE A 239 -18.36 5.25 2.07
N ILE A 240 -17.18 5.04 2.68
CA ILE A 240 -16.01 5.85 2.44
C ILE A 240 -14.99 5.04 1.63
N TYR A 241 -14.33 5.68 0.67
CA TYR A 241 -13.22 5.05 -0.04
C TYR A 241 -12.01 5.97 -0.12
N PHE A 242 -10.85 5.34 -0.02
CA PHE A 242 -9.54 5.99 -0.07
C PHE A 242 -8.83 5.61 -1.36
N HIS A 243 -8.09 6.55 -1.88
CA HIS A 243 -7.31 6.40 -3.08
C HIS A 243 -5.99 7.14 -2.88
N THR A 244 -4.89 6.40 -2.83
CA THR A 244 -3.58 6.96 -2.51
C THR A 244 -2.50 6.47 -3.47
N ALA A 245 -1.40 7.22 -3.52
CA ALA A 245 -0.17 6.82 -4.18
C ALA A 245 1.02 7.20 -3.29
N GLY A 246 2.03 6.35 -3.30
CA GLY A 246 3.20 6.52 -2.48
C GLY A 246 4.39 5.70 -2.95
N ARG A 247 5.39 5.63 -2.12
CA ARG A 247 6.63 4.91 -2.42
C ARG A 247 7.36 4.47 -1.17
N LYS A 248 8.24 3.50 -1.34
CA LYS A 248 9.33 3.20 -0.41
C LYS A 248 10.33 4.35 -0.44
N LEU A 249 10.73 4.86 0.71
CA LEU A 249 11.71 5.94 0.83
C LEU A 249 13.13 5.36 0.99
N GLU A 250 14.14 6.08 0.53
CA GLU A 250 15.54 5.75 0.77
C GLU A 250 15.93 5.98 2.23
N SER A 251 15.33 7.01 2.84
CA SER A 251 15.50 7.32 4.25
C SER A 251 14.25 8.00 4.80
N TYR A 252 14.10 7.96 6.13
CA TYR A 252 13.05 8.67 6.87
C TYR A 252 13.05 10.19 6.56
N ASP A 253 14.20 10.79 6.28
CA ASP A 253 14.33 12.22 6.03
C ASP A 253 13.61 12.69 4.76
N GLN A 254 13.37 11.78 3.80
CA GLN A 254 12.60 12.08 2.59
C GLN A 254 11.09 12.21 2.80
N MET A 255 10.61 11.90 4.00
CA MET A 255 9.20 12.09 4.34
C MET A 255 8.85 13.58 4.44
N SER A 256 7.58 13.93 4.29
CA SER A 256 7.12 15.32 4.38
C SER A 256 7.47 15.96 5.72
N ASP A 257 7.65 17.25 5.74
CA ASP A 257 7.88 18.00 6.97
C ASP A 257 6.65 17.96 7.89
N LEU A 258 5.44 17.92 7.30
CA LEU A 258 4.18 17.79 8.05
C LEU A 258 4.17 16.48 8.85
N MET A 259 4.41 15.33 8.19
CA MET A 259 4.39 14.03 8.87
C MET A 259 5.50 13.95 9.93
N LYS A 260 6.72 14.42 9.62
CA LYS A 260 7.82 14.45 10.59
C LYS A 260 7.49 15.32 11.80
N GLN A 261 6.81 16.46 11.60
CA GLN A 261 6.35 17.31 12.69
C GLN A 261 5.29 16.60 13.52
N GLN A 262 4.28 16.01 12.90
CA GLN A 262 3.23 15.27 13.61
C GLN A 262 3.79 14.11 14.42
N ILE A 263 4.78 13.39 13.90
CA ILE A 263 5.46 12.34 14.67
C ILE A 263 6.14 12.89 15.92
N ARG A 264 6.90 13.98 15.79
CA ARG A 264 7.57 14.59 16.95
C ARG A 264 6.59 15.08 18.01
N ASP A 265 5.51 15.72 17.59
CA ASP A 265 4.63 16.46 18.51
C ASP A 265 3.51 15.57 19.06
N ASN A 266 2.96 14.65 18.27
CA ASN A 266 1.73 13.92 18.62
C ASN A 266 1.90 12.38 18.63
N TYR A 267 2.92 11.85 17.95
CA TYR A 267 3.12 10.40 17.81
C TYR A 267 4.57 10.00 18.11
N PRO A 268 5.10 10.34 19.31
CA PRO A 268 6.50 10.03 19.65
C PRO A 268 6.77 8.53 19.52
N GLY A 269 7.94 8.19 18.94
CA GLY A 269 8.36 6.82 18.69
C GLY A 269 7.91 6.24 17.35
N TYR A 270 7.10 6.94 16.53
CA TYR A 270 6.76 6.49 15.18
C TYR A 270 7.85 6.82 14.13
N ASP A 271 8.97 7.36 14.56
CA ASP A 271 10.21 7.52 13.80
C ASP A 271 11.09 6.25 13.77
N THR A 272 10.75 5.24 14.58
CA THR A 272 11.44 3.96 14.67
C THR A 272 10.46 2.79 14.54
N PRO A 273 10.83 1.66 13.92
CA PRO A 273 9.94 0.50 13.84
C PRO A 273 9.75 -0.18 15.21
N PRO A 274 8.75 -1.06 15.38
CA PRO A 274 8.64 -1.92 16.57
C PRO A 274 9.87 -2.81 16.73
N PRO A 275 10.18 -3.32 17.95
CA PRO A 275 11.25 -4.29 18.16
C PRO A 275 11.12 -5.52 17.25
N LEU A 276 12.26 -6.10 16.83
CA LEU A 276 12.27 -7.27 15.92
C LEU A 276 11.55 -8.51 16.47
N ASP A 277 11.46 -8.62 17.78
CA ASP A 277 10.78 -9.69 18.52
C ASP A 277 9.38 -9.31 19.00
N ASP A 278 8.82 -8.23 18.45
CA ASP A 278 7.48 -7.78 18.82
C ASP A 278 6.42 -8.86 18.49
N GLU A 279 5.74 -9.32 19.54
CA GLU A 279 4.65 -10.29 19.48
C GLU A 279 3.32 -9.73 20.03
N ARG A 280 3.28 -8.41 20.26
CA ARG A 280 2.03 -7.76 20.66
C ARG A 280 0.94 -8.03 19.63
N PRO A 281 -0.33 -8.16 20.05
CA PRO A 281 -1.45 -8.23 19.13
C PRO A 281 -1.51 -7.00 18.23
N ASN A 282 -1.77 -7.21 16.95
CA ASN A 282 -1.93 -6.12 16.01
C ASN A 282 -3.03 -5.15 16.43
N GLU A 283 -2.74 -3.88 16.28
CA GLU A 283 -3.70 -2.82 16.40
C GLU A 283 -4.42 -2.61 15.05
N THR A 284 -5.66 -2.19 15.14
CA THR A 284 -6.48 -1.79 13.99
C THR A 284 -7.12 -0.45 14.31
N SER A 285 -7.62 0.25 13.31
CA SER A 285 -8.40 1.49 13.53
C SER A 285 -9.52 1.30 14.57
N TRP A 286 -10.05 0.09 14.69
CA TRP A 286 -11.10 -0.26 15.66
C TRP A 286 -10.60 -0.44 17.07
N THR A 287 -9.49 -1.15 17.26
CA THR A 287 -8.88 -1.30 18.59
C THR A 287 -8.37 0.03 19.09
N PHE A 288 -7.82 0.85 18.22
CA PHE A 288 -7.40 2.22 18.52
C PHE A 288 -8.60 3.09 18.93
N PHE A 289 -9.69 3.09 18.14
CA PHE A 289 -10.92 3.81 18.48
C PHE A 289 -11.47 3.40 19.84
N LYS A 290 -11.56 2.08 20.12
CA LYS A 290 -12.02 1.58 21.42
C LYS A 290 -11.17 2.08 22.58
N LYS A 291 -9.86 2.08 22.45
CA LYS A 291 -8.94 2.62 23.48
C LYS A 291 -9.20 4.10 23.73
N LYS A 292 -9.38 4.90 22.67
CA LYS A 292 -9.66 6.34 22.79
C LYS A 292 -10.99 6.60 23.50
N VAL A 293 -12.07 5.94 23.09
CA VAL A 293 -13.39 6.10 23.70
C VAL A 293 -13.41 5.62 25.16
N ALA A 294 -12.73 4.51 25.47
CA ALA A 294 -12.61 4.02 26.85
C ALA A 294 -11.79 4.97 27.73
N GLY A 295 -10.69 5.53 27.19
CA GLY A 295 -9.86 6.51 27.90
C GLY A 295 -10.61 7.79 28.24
N ASN A 296 -11.45 8.29 27.33
CA ASN A 296 -12.29 9.47 27.56
C ASN A 296 -13.36 9.24 28.65
N LYS A 297 -13.82 8.00 28.85
CA LYS A 297 -14.78 7.65 29.93
C LYS A 297 -14.12 7.55 31.30
N GLY A 298 -12.80 7.25 31.35
CA GLY A 298 -12.04 7.14 32.62
C GLY A 298 -11.52 8.46 33.16
N GLY A 299 -11.53 9.55 32.40
CA GLY A 299 -11.04 10.88 32.78
C GLY A 299 -12.10 11.83 33.38
N GLY A 300 -13.34 11.39 33.53
CA GLY A 300 -14.45 12.16 34.08
C GLY A 300 -14.72 11.83 35.53
N HIS A 301 -13.75 12.14 36.43
CA HIS A 301 -13.97 12.18 37.89
C HIS A 301 -13.33 13.42 38.47
#